data_178b886212fe00601fab9d20e2802ef1
#
_entry.id   178b886212fe00601fab9d20e2802ef1
#
_cell.length_a   1.000
_cell.length_b   1.000
_cell.length_c   1.000
_cell.angle_alpha   90.00
_cell.angle_beta   90.00
_cell.angle_gamma   90.00
#
_symmetry.space_group_name_H-M   'P 1'
#
loop_
_entity.id
_entity.type
_entity.pdbx_description
1 polymer ?
#
loop_
_entity_poly.entity_id
_entity_poly.type
_entity_poly.pdbx_seq_one_letter_code
_entity_poly.pdbx_strand_id
1 'polypeptide(L)'
;IRDYYASRGLGDVYKRQGRGDDDAAEKIMGNCFTLLLILAAVLTVVFYFAAPSLLVLFGASEKTLPYALDYARIYIIGTIFVLIVMGMNPFVTTQGFATFSMMTTVIGAVCNIILDPILIFALNMGVRGAATATVISQAVGAVWVLRFLTGSRTRLRLSVKNMPLVGKVIGPCLGLGVSTFVMIATESILSISFNSSLARYGGDIAVGAMTIITSATQLLSMPVQGLCQGAQPILSSVSYTHLRAHETRSIS
;
A
#
# COMPACT_ATOMS: atom_id res chain seq x y z
N ILE A 1 16.14 21.03 16.75
CA ILE A 1 15.31 19.92 17.28
C ILE A 1 14.02 19.77 16.45
N ARG A 2 13.44 20.88 15.95
CA ARG A 2 12.18 20.89 15.17
C ARG A 2 12.34 20.28 13.78
N ASP A 3 13.52 20.38 13.15
CA ASP A 3 13.81 19.82 11.82
C ASP A 3 14.15 18.31 11.84
N TYR A 4 14.38 17.76 13.03
CA TYR A 4 14.81 16.37 13.19
C TYR A 4 13.65 15.37 12.99
N TYR A 5 12.40 15.80 13.17
CA TYR A 5 11.22 14.92 13.11
C TYR A 5 10.40 15.02 11.80
N ALA A 6 10.59 16.06 10.99
CA ALA A 6 9.72 16.36 9.85
C ALA A 6 10.07 15.65 8.54
N SER A 7 11.16 14.89 8.44
CA SER A 7 11.68 14.41 7.16
C SER A 7 12.13 12.95 7.13
N ARG A 8 11.38 12.04 7.76
CA ARG A 8 11.75 10.62 7.79
C ARG A 8 10.84 9.81 6.87
N GLY A 9 11.41 8.95 6.05
CA GLY A 9 10.71 8.09 5.09
C GLY A 9 10.68 8.66 3.66
N LEU A 10 9.53 8.64 3.01
CA LEU A 10 9.37 9.20 1.63
C LEU A 10 9.77 10.68 1.55
N GLY A 11 9.53 11.47 2.59
CA GLY A 11 9.99 12.86 2.67
C GLY A 11 11.51 12.99 2.62
N ASP A 12 12.26 12.02 3.15
CA ASP A 12 13.73 11.99 3.10
C ASP A 12 14.23 11.66 1.69
N VAL A 13 13.50 10.84 0.94
CA VAL A 13 13.78 10.57 -0.48
C VAL A 13 13.59 11.84 -1.30
N TYR A 14 12.50 12.59 -1.12
CA TYR A 14 12.29 13.88 -1.78
C TYR A 14 13.38 14.90 -1.46
N LYS A 15 13.77 14.98 -0.19
CA LYS A 15 14.81 15.90 0.29
C LYS A 15 16.18 15.57 -0.30
N ARG A 16 16.55 14.30 -0.38
CA ARG A 16 17.81 13.84 -0.96
C ARG A 16 17.85 13.97 -2.47
N GLN A 17 16.74 13.68 -3.13
CA GLN A 17 16.57 13.89 -4.56
C GLN A 17 16.67 15.38 -4.93
N GLY A 18 16.12 16.28 -4.11
CA GLY A 18 16.29 17.73 -4.24
C GLY A 18 17.71 18.24 -3.99
N ARG A 19 18.54 17.48 -3.26
CA ARG A 19 19.99 17.76 -3.03
C ARG A 19 20.90 17.14 -4.09
N GLY A 20 20.38 16.31 -5.00
CA GLY A 20 21.18 15.59 -5.99
C GLY A 20 21.91 14.35 -5.42
N ASP A 21 21.53 13.88 -4.22
CA ASP A 21 22.10 12.68 -3.57
C ASP A 21 21.28 11.43 -3.98
N ASP A 22 21.34 11.09 -5.27
CA ASP A 22 20.60 9.99 -5.85
C ASP A 22 21.04 8.63 -5.25
N ASP A 23 22.33 8.48 -4.90
CA ASP A 23 22.87 7.25 -4.30
C ASP A 23 22.23 6.93 -2.94
N ALA A 24 22.01 7.94 -2.11
CA ALA A 24 21.36 7.73 -0.82
C ALA A 24 19.86 7.45 -0.99
N ALA A 25 19.19 8.04 -1.97
CA ALA A 25 17.82 7.77 -2.28
C ALA A 25 17.62 6.34 -2.83
N GLU A 26 18.53 5.85 -3.67
CA GLU A 26 18.55 4.46 -4.15
C GLU A 26 18.76 3.45 -3.02
N LYS A 27 19.63 3.76 -2.05
CA LYS A 27 19.83 2.91 -0.86
C LYS A 27 18.56 2.82 -0.02
N ILE A 28 17.84 3.92 0.17
CA ILE A 28 16.56 3.90 0.89
C ILE A 28 15.55 3.04 0.14
N MET A 29 15.41 3.21 -1.16
CA MET A 29 14.49 2.42 -1.99
C MET A 29 14.83 0.92 -1.95
N GLY A 30 16.11 0.55 -2.10
CA GLY A 30 16.55 -0.85 -2.01
C GLY A 30 16.29 -1.48 -0.66
N ASN A 31 16.57 -0.75 0.44
CA ASN A 31 16.29 -1.20 1.80
C ASN A 31 14.78 -1.37 2.05
N CYS A 32 13.95 -0.41 1.60
CA CYS A 32 12.50 -0.50 1.68
C CYS A 32 11.98 -1.72 0.90
N PHE A 33 12.50 -1.97 -0.30
CA PHE A 33 12.11 -3.13 -1.10
C PHE A 33 12.43 -4.45 -0.39
N THR A 34 13.64 -4.59 0.16
CA THR A 34 14.01 -5.79 0.91
C THR A 34 13.14 -5.98 2.17
N LEU A 35 12.88 -4.90 2.90
CA LEU A 35 11.99 -4.94 4.06
C LEU A 35 10.57 -5.38 3.67
N LEU A 36 10.05 -4.87 2.55
CA LEU A 36 8.74 -5.28 2.03
C LEU A 36 8.70 -6.78 1.69
N LEU A 37 9.75 -7.32 1.07
CA LEU A 37 9.82 -8.75 0.76
C LEU A 37 9.82 -9.62 2.03
N ILE A 38 10.59 -9.22 3.05
CA ILE A 38 10.62 -9.92 4.33
C ILE A 38 9.26 -9.84 5.02
N LEU A 39 8.65 -8.66 5.08
CA LEU A 39 7.33 -8.48 5.65
C LEU A 39 6.27 -9.27 4.89
N ALA A 40 6.34 -9.28 3.55
CA ALA A 40 5.43 -10.07 2.72
C ALA A 40 5.53 -11.56 3.07
N ALA A 41 6.74 -12.11 3.18
CA ALA A 41 6.96 -13.50 3.54
C ALA A 41 6.42 -13.82 4.94
N VAL A 42 6.75 -13.00 5.93
CA VAL A 42 6.28 -13.17 7.31
C VAL A 42 4.76 -13.08 7.39
N LEU A 43 4.16 -12.05 6.79
CA LEU A 43 2.71 -11.86 6.81
C LEU A 43 1.98 -12.98 6.08
N THR A 44 2.51 -13.43 4.93
CA THR A 44 1.94 -14.56 4.19
C THR A 44 1.89 -15.80 5.07
N VAL A 45 2.99 -16.14 5.75
CA VAL A 45 3.05 -17.32 6.63
C VAL A 45 2.08 -17.15 7.81
N VAL A 46 2.15 -16.03 8.52
CA VAL A 46 1.31 -15.78 9.70
C VAL A 46 -0.18 -15.81 9.33
N PHE A 47 -0.58 -15.07 8.30
CA PHE A 47 -1.99 -15.00 7.91
C PHE A 47 -2.50 -16.28 7.26
N TYR A 48 -1.65 -17.05 6.57
CA TYR A 48 -2.06 -18.33 5.99
C TYR A 48 -2.52 -19.33 7.07
N PHE A 49 -1.80 -19.39 8.19
CA PHE A 49 -2.17 -20.25 9.31
C PHE A 49 -3.25 -19.62 10.21
N ALA A 50 -3.27 -18.31 10.36
CA ALA A 50 -4.25 -17.61 11.18
C ALA A 50 -5.61 -17.41 10.47
N ALA A 51 -5.68 -17.56 9.14
CA ALA A 51 -6.87 -17.28 8.35
C ALA A 51 -8.16 -17.93 8.87
N PRO A 52 -8.20 -19.22 9.25
CA PRO A 52 -9.44 -19.83 9.76
C PRO A 52 -9.96 -19.13 11.01
N SER A 53 -9.08 -18.90 11.97
CA SER A 53 -9.44 -18.26 13.26
C SER A 53 -9.85 -16.80 13.08
N LEU A 54 -9.14 -16.09 12.22
CA LEU A 54 -9.45 -14.68 11.91
C LEU A 54 -10.78 -14.54 11.20
N LEU A 55 -11.09 -15.38 10.23
CA LEU A 55 -12.35 -15.32 9.51
C LEU A 55 -13.55 -15.59 10.42
N VAL A 56 -13.42 -16.54 11.34
CA VAL A 56 -14.44 -16.77 12.37
C VAL A 56 -14.57 -15.57 13.30
N LEU A 57 -13.47 -14.97 13.73
CA LEU A 57 -13.47 -13.76 14.56
C LEU A 57 -14.15 -12.58 13.85
N PHE A 58 -13.99 -12.47 12.53
CA PHE A 58 -14.65 -11.45 11.70
C PHE A 58 -16.10 -11.78 11.34
N GLY A 59 -16.64 -12.89 11.87
CA GLY A 59 -18.06 -13.23 11.73
C GLY A 59 -18.40 -14.15 10.57
N ALA A 60 -17.42 -14.87 10.02
CA ALA A 60 -17.71 -15.91 9.03
C ALA A 60 -18.55 -17.03 9.66
N SER A 61 -19.72 -17.32 9.08
CA SER A 61 -20.56 -18.44 9.49
C SER A 61 -20.01 -19.77 8.99
N GLU A 62 -20.45 -20.88 9.57
CA GLU A 62 -20.08 -22.23 9.12
C GLU A 62 -20.33 -22.46 7.62
N LYS A 63 -21.37 -21.82 7.06
CA LYS A 63 -21.70 -21.90 5.62
C LYS A 63 -20.79 -21.06 4.73
N THR A 64 -20.33 -19.90 5.21
CA THR A 64 -19.52 -18.96 4.43
C THR A 64 -18.02 -19.19 4.59
N LEU A 65 -17.62 -19.81 5.71
CA LEU A 65 -16.20 -20.05 6.05
C LEU A 65 -15.42 -20.80 4.95
N PRO A 66 -15.93 -21.86 4.31
CA PRO A 66 -15.17 -22.56 3.26
C PRO A 66 -14.85 -21.64 2.07
N TYR A 67 -15.83 -20.86 1.61
CA TYR A 67 -15.65 -19.93 0.50
C TYR A 67 -14.72 -18.78 0.86
N ALA A 68 -14.84 -18.26 2.07
CA ALA A 68 -13.97 -17.20 2.58
C ALA A 68 -12.52 -17.69 2.71
N LEU A 69 -12.31 -18.95 3.15
CA LEU A 69 -10.97 -19.55 3.23
C LEU A 69 -10.36 -19.78 1.85
N ASP A 70 -11.14 -20.25 0.89
CA ASP A 70 -10.69 -20.43 -0.49
C ASP A 70 -10.20 -19.12 -1.10
N TYR A 71 -10.96 -18.05 -0.90
CA TYR A 71 -10.56 -16.70 -1.33
C TYR A 71 -9.31 -16.22 -0.58
N ALA A 72 -9.36 -16.27 0.74
CA ALA A 72 -8.31 -15.73 1.61
C ALA A 72 -6.95 -16.38 1.36
N ARG A 73 -6.89 -17.71 1.22
CA ARG A 73 -5.64 -18.44 0.99
C ARG A 73 -4.96 -18.02 -0.31
N ILE A 74 -5.72 -17.88 -1.39
CA ILE A 74 -5.20 -17.41 -2.68
C ILE A 74 -4.71 -15.97 -2.55
N TYR A 75 -5.53 -15.09 -1.94
CA TYR A 75 -5.20 -13.68 -1.77
C TYR A 75 -3.98 -13.47 -0.87
N ILE A 76 -3.84 -14.24 0.21
CA ILE A 76 -2.70 -14.18 1.13
C ILE A 76 -1.39 -14.52 0.41
N ILE A 77 -1.38 -15.52 -0.46
CA ILE A 77 -0.20 -15.84 -1.30
C ILE A 77 0.13 -14.66 -2.23
N GLY A 78 -0.90 -13.96 -2.73
CA GLY A 78 -0.76 -12.77 -3.56
C GLY A 78 -0.33 -11.49 -2.83
N THR A 79 -0.26 -11.50 -1.51
CA THR A 79 0.08 -10.31 -0.68
C THR A 79 1.43 -9.68 -1.09
N ILE A 80 2.39 -10.48 -1.55
CA ILE A 80 3.68 -9.99 -2.02
C ILE A 80 3.51 -8.97 -3.17
N PHE A 81 2.65 -9.24 -4.13
CA PHE A 81 2.42 -8.34 -5.27
C PHE A 81 1.74 -7.05 -4.84
N VAL A 82 0.76 -7.14 -3.92
CA VAL A 82 0.08 -5.98 -3.33
C VAL A 82 1.08 -5.07 -2.61
N LEU A 83 1.95 -5.66 -1.78
CA LEU A 83 2.96 -4.90 -1.04
C LEU A 83 4.00 -4.26 -1.97
N ILE A 84 4.41 -4.95 -3.03
CA ILE A 84 5.31 -4.38 -4.04
C ILE A 84 4.66 -3.18 -4.73
N VAL A 85 3.41 -3.31 -5.19
CA VAL A 85 2.71 -2.20 -5.84
C VAL A 85 2.56 -1.02 -4.88
N MET A 86 2.03 -1.26 -3.67
CA MET A 86 1.79 -0.19 -2.70
C MET A 86 3.07 0.46 -2.19
N GLY A 87 4.14 -0.32 -1.97
CA GLY A 87 5.39 0.20 -1.42
C GLY A 87 6.32 0.81 -2.45
N MET A 88 6.32 0.33 -3.71
CA MET A 88 7.24 0.80 -4.72
C MET A 88 6.63 1.87 -5.64
N ASN A 89 5.31 1.90 -5.83
CA ASN A 89 4.65 2.89 -6.66
C ASN A 89 4.87 4.36 -6.20
N PRO A 90 4.92 4.68 -4.88
CA PRO A 90 5.29 6.00 -4.41
C PRO A 90 6.68 6.46 -4.88
N PHE A 91 7.66 5.55 -5.01
CA PHE A 91 8.99 5.91 -5.55
C PHE A 91 8.96 6.29 -7.03
N VAL A 92 7.99 5.79 -7.80
CA VAL A 92 7.75 6.22 -9.18
C VAL A 92 7.18 7.64 -9.20
N THR A 93 6.20 7.91 -8.34
CA THR A 93 5.56 9.23 -8.21
C THR A 93 6.56 10.30 -7.76
N THR A 94 7.44 9.98 -6.79
CA THR A 94 8.45 10.90 -6.26
C THR A 94 9.46 11.34 -7.31
N GLN A 95 9.73 10.51 -8.31
CA GLN A 95 10.61 10.82 -9.43
C GLN A 95 9.95 11.72 -10.49
N GLY A 96 8.70 12.15 -10.28
CA GLY A 96 7.93 12.98 -11.22
C GLY A 96 7.13 12.18 -12.26
N PHE A 97 7.15 10.84 -12.21
CA PHE A 97 6.42 9.98 -13.15
C PHE A 97 5.02 9.62 -12.65
N ALA A 98 4.24 10.63 -12.21
CA ALA A 98 2.90 10.44 -11.67
C ALA A 98 1.95 9.72 -12.64
N THR A 99 2.03 10.03 -13.93
CA THR A 99 1.23 9.34 -14.97
C THR A 99 1.57 7.85 -15.05
N PHE A 100 2.85 7.49 -14.93
CA PHE A 100 3.28 6.10 -14.96
C PHE A 100 2.81 5.34 -13.70
N SER A 101 2.88 5.99 -12.55
CA SER A 101 2.34 5.50 -11.28
C SER A 101 0.82 5.26 -11.36
N MET A 102 0.07 6.21 -11.93
CA MET A 102 -1.37 6.07 -12.19
C MET A 102 -1.67 4.88 -13.11
N MET A 103 -0.88 4.70 -14.17
CA MET A 103 -1.03 3.58 -15.10
C MET A 103 -0.90 2.21 -14.42
N THR A 104 -0.10 2.10 -13.36
CA THR A 104 -0.01 0.85 -12.56
C THR A 104 -1.38 0.43 -12.04
N THR A 105 -2.14 1.38 -11.47
CA THR A 105 -3.48 1.12 -10.93
C THR A 105 -4.49 0.84 -12.05
N VAL A 106 -4.44 1.61 -13.13
CA VAL A 106 -5.34 1.44 -14.29
C VAL A 106 -5.13 0.07 -14.94
N ILE A 107 -3.90 -0.33 -15.20
CA ILE A 107 -3.57 -1.64 -15.78
C ILE A 107 -4.06 -2.76 -14.86
N GLY A 108 -3.81 -2.66 -13.55
CA GLY A 108 -4.31 -3.63 -12.57
C GLY A 108 -5.84 -3.73 -12.58
N ALA A 109 -6.54 -2.59 -12.58
CA ALA A 109 -8.00 -2.56 -12.61
C ALA A 109 -8.57 -3.15 -13.91
N VAL A 110 -8.02 -2.78 -15.07
CA VAL A 110 -8.46 -3.31 -16.37
C VAL A 110 -8.22 -4.83 -16.45
N CYS A 111 -7.04 -5.30 -16.02
CA CYS A 111 -6.76 -6.73 -15.95
C CYS A 111 -7.76 -7.46 -15.05
N ASN A 112 -8.10 -6.89 -13.90
CA ASN A 112 -9.05 -7.51 -12.98
C ASN A 112 -10.46 -7.58 -13.60
N ILE A 113 -10.96 -6.48 -14.17
CA ILE A 113 -12.27 -6.42 -14.84
C ILE A 113 -12.40 -7.45 -15.97
N ILE A 114 -11.30 -7.72 -16.70
CA ILE A 114 -11.29 -8.70 -17.78
C ILE A 114 -11.19 -10.12 -17.22
N LEU A 115 -10.34 -10.35 -16.23
CA LEU A 115 -10.07 -11.68 -15.70
C LEU A 115 -11.19 -12.21 -14.81
N ASP A 116 -11.87 -11.34 -14.06
CA ASP A 116 -12.96 -11.75 -13.17
C ASP A 116 -14.05 -12.56 -13.90
N PRO A 117 -14.70 -12.06 -14.97
CA PRO A 117 -15.72 -12.85 -15.66
C PRO A 117 -15.17 -14.12 -16.32
N ILE A 118 -13.94 -14.11 -16.80
CA ILE A 118 -13.32 -15.28 -17.40
C ILE A 118 -13.08 -16.37 -16.36
N LEU A 119 -12.47 -16.04 -15.23
CA LEU A 119 -12.13 -17.03 -14.22
C LEU A 119 -13.36 -17.46 -13.39
N ILE A 120 -14.28 -16.55 -13.13
CA ILE A 120 -15.48 -16.87 -12.34
C ILE A 120 -16.47 -17.70 -13.14
N PHE A 121 -16.79 -17.27 -14.35
CA PHE A 121 -17.88 -17.86 -15.15
C PHE A 121 -17.38 -18.81 -16.24
N ALA A 122 -16.41 -18.40 -17.07
CA ALA A 122 -15.96 -19.24 -18.19
C ALA A 122 -15.18 -20.47 -17.71
N LEU A 123 -14.36 -20.33 -16.66
CA LEU A 123 -13.61 -21.44 -16.06
C LEU A 123 -14.33 -22.05 -14.83
N ASN A 124 -15.54 -21.56 -14.47
CA ASN A 124 -16.35 -22.06 -13.35
C ASN A 124 -15.58 -22.14 -12.02
N MET A 125 -14.59 -21.26 -11.80
CA MET A 125 -13.80 -21.26 -10.56
C MET A 125 -14.50 -20.58 -9.39
N GLY A 126 -15.61 -19.86 -9.63
CA GLY A 126 -16.38 -19.16 -8.60
C GLY A 126 -15.51 -18.20 -7.77
N VAL A 127 -15.58 -18.32 -6.45
CA VAL A 127 -14.85 -17.46 -5.50
C VAL A 127 -13.34 -17.57 -5.66
N ARG A 128 -12.81 -18.76 -5.96
CA ARG A 128 -11.38 -18.96 -6.26
C ARG A 128 -10.95 -18.19 -7.51
N GLY A 129 -11.84 -18.11 -8.50
CA GLY A 129 -11.60 -17.34 -9.73
C GLY A 129 -11.41 -15.86 -9.45
N ALA A 130 -12.29 -15.26 -8.64
CA ALA A 130 -12.18 -13.87 -8.23
C ALA A 130 -10.87 -13.58 -7.48
N ALA A 131 -10.49 -14.43 -6.52
CA ALA A 131 -9.22 -14.29 -5.81
C ALA A 131 -8.02 -14.38 -6.76
N THR A 132 -8.04 -15.34 -7.70
CA THR A 132 -6.96 -15.56 -8.68
C THR A 132 -6.86 -14.38 -9.65
N ALA A 133 -7.99 -13.84 -10.14
CA ALA A 133 -8.00 -12.66 -11.00
C ALA A 133 -7.36 -11.45 -10.30
N THR A 134 -7.70 -11.24 -9.04
CA THR A 134 -7.11 -10.16 -8.24
C THR A 134 -5.60 -10.33 -8.08
N VAL A 135 -5.14 -11.53 -7.74
CA VAL A 135 -3.69 -11.81 -7.57
C VAL A 135 -2.93 -11.63 -8.88
N ILE A 136 -3.47 -12.11 -10.00
CA ILE A 136 -2.85 -11.93 -11.32
C ILE A 136 -2.78 -10.43 -11.67
N SER A 137 -3.83 -9.69 -11.45
CA SER A 137 -3.90 -8.24 -11.72
C SER A 137 -2.87 -7.47 -10.89
N GLN A 138 -2.72 -7.81 -9.62
CA GLN A 138 -1.67 -7.24 -8.76
C GLN A 138 -0.26 -7.66 -9.20
N ALA A 139 -0.09 -8.89 -9.67
CA ALA A 139 1.19 -9.36 -10.21
C ALA A 139 1.59 -8.57 -11.47
N VAL A 140 0.64 -8.31 -12.37
CA VAL A 140 0.87 -7.46 -13.56
C VAL A 140 1.28 -6.05 -13.15
N GLY A 141 0.59 -5.45 -12.17
CA GLY A 141 0.96 -4.15 -11.61
C GLY A 141 2.36 -4.14 -10.98
N ALA A 142 2.69 -5.18 -10.21
CA ALA A 142 4.02 -5.34 -9.60
C ALA A 142 5.13 -5.45 -10.65
N VAL A 143 4.93 -6.28 -11.68
CA VAL A 143 5.88 -6.40 -12.81
C VAL A 143 6.05 -5.06 -13.52
N TRP A 144 4.96 -4.31 -13.74
CA TRP A 144 4.99 -3.00 -14.37
C TRP A 144 5.86 -2.00 -13.58
N VAL A 145 5.64 -1.89 -12.27
CA VAL A 145 6.42 -1.01 -11.38
C VAL A 145 7.89 -1.43 -11.31
N LEU A 146 8.16 -2.73 -11.13
CA LEU A 146 9.53 -3.23 -11.04
C LEU A 146 10.29 -3.04 -12.36
N ARG A 147 9.64 -3.27 -13.51
CA ARG A 147 10.24 -3.03 -14.83
C ARG A 147 10.61 -1.57 -15.04
N PHE A 148 9.81 -0.64 -14.49
CA PHE A 148 10.15 0.78 -14.52
C PHE A 148 11.36 1.07 -13.62
N LEU A 149 11.34 0.63 -12.35
CA LEU A 149 12.39 0.93 -11.38
C LEU A 149 13.73 0.25 -11.69
N THR A 150 13.73 -0.83 -12.46
CA THR A 150 14.96 -1.48 -12.96
C THR A 150 15.39 -0.99 -14.34
N GLY A 151 14.53 -0.24 -15.03
CA GLY A 151 14.75 0.23 -16.40
C GLY A 151 15.72 1.39 -16.50
N SER A 152 15.97 1.83 -17.74
CA SER A 152 16.86 2.95 -18.05
C SER A 152 16.18 4.33 -17.97
N ARG A 153 14.86 4.36 -17.90
CA ARG A 153 14.07 5.61 -17.86
C ARG A 153 13.93 6.20 -16.46
N THR A 154 14.21 5.40 -15.43
CA THR A 154 14.14 5.84 -14.04
C THR A 154 15.41 6.57 -13.64
N ARG A 155 15.27 7.63 -12.83
CA ARG A 155 16.41 8.33 -12.25
C ARG A 155 17.00 7.56 -11.07
N LEU A 156 16.11 6.99 -10.23
CA LEU A 156 16.50 6.13 -9.10
C LEU A 156 16.33 4.67 -9.52
N ARG A 157 17.42 3.93 -9.61
CA ARG A 157 17.39 2.53 -10.02
C ARG A 157 17.35 1.59 -8.83
N LEU A 158 16.42 0.63 -8.90
CA LEU A 158 16.42 -0.49 -7.97
C LEU A 158 17.58 -1.43 -8.32
N SER A 159 18.65 -1.37 -7.53
CA SER A 159 19.85 -2.18 -7.72
C SER A 159 20.04 -3.16 -6.57
N VAL A 160 20.47 -4.38 -6.90
CA VAL A 160 20.79 -5.42 -5.91
C VAL A 160 21.86 -4.96 -4.91
N LYS A 161 22.76 -4.06 -5.32
CA LYS A 161 23.79 -3.47 -4.45
C LYS A 161 23.19 -2.68 -3.26
N ASN A 162 22.01 -2.12 -3.44
CA ASN A 162 21.32 -1.26 -2.47
C ASN A 162 20.30 -2.02 -1.62
N MET A 163 20.18 -3.35 -1.78
CA MET A 163 19.27 -4.22 -1.04
C MET A 163 19.74 -4.64 0.36
N PRO A 164 21.05 -4.68 0.70
CA PRO A 164 21.47 -5.03 2.05
C PRO A 164 20.83 -4.12 3.08
N LEU A 165 20.23 -4.73 4.12
CA LEU A 165 19.51 -4.02 5.16
C LEU A 165 20.49 -3.21 6.03
N VAL A 166 20.32 -1.90 6.06
CA VAL A 166 21.10 -0.99 6.89
C VAL A 166 20.23 -0.43 8.00
N GLY A 167 20.49 -0.81 9.25
CA GLY A 167 19.66 -0.43 10.41
C GLY A 167 19.46 1.09 10.57
N LYS A 168 20.45 1.90 10.20
CA LYS A 168 20.35 3.38 10.20
C LYS A 168 19.33 3.92 9.18
N VAL A 169 19.04 3.16 8.12
CA VAL A 169 18.03 3.51 7.10
C VAL A 169 16.66 3.01 7.50
N ILE A 170 16.60 1.77 8.00
CA ILE A 170 15.34 1.08 8.32
C ILE A 170 14.70 1.61 9.59
N GLY A 171 15.48 1.94 10.62
CA GLY A 171 14.97 2.39 11.90
C GLY A 171 13.99 3.58 11.79
N PRO A 172 14.35 4.67 11.10
CA PRO A 172 13.44 5.78 10.84
C PRO A 172 12.20 5.38 10.04
N CYS A 173 12.33 4.51 9.03
CA CYS A 173 11.19 4.04 8.22
C CYS A 173 10.20 3.23 9.07
N LEU A 174 10.70 2.32 9.91
CA LEU A 174 9.85 1.55 10.83
C LEU A 174 9.15 2.45 11.85
N GLY A 175 9.85 3.45 12.41
CA GLY A 175 9.25 4.37 13.38
C GLY A 175 8.04 5.13 12.81
N LEU A 176 8.10 5.55 11.55
CA LEU A 176 6.96 6.17 10.85
C LEU A 176 5.87 5.14 10.54
N GLY A 177 6.26 3.94 10.12
CA GLY A 177 5.33 2.84 9.85
C GLY A 177 4.53 2.44 11.08
N VAL A 178 5.15 2.38 12.26
CA VAL A 178 4.46 2.09 13.53
C VAL A 178 3.40 3.15 13.85
N SER A 179 3.68 4.43 13.63
CA SER A 179 2.69 5.49 13.87
C SER A 179 1.45 5.32 12.98
N THR A 180 1.65 5.08 11.68
CA THR A 180 0.57 4.83 10.74
C THR A 180 -0.17 3.52 11.06
N PHE A 181 0.56 2.48 11.46
CA PHE A 181 -0.02 1.21 11.87
C PHE A 181 -0.95 1.37 13.08
N VAL A 182 -0.52 2.08 14.11
CA VAL A 182 -1.35 2.33 15.30
C VAL A 182 -2.63 3.08 14.94
N MET A 183 -2.54 4.08 14.05
CA MET A 183 -3.72 4.83 13.58
C MET A 183 -4.71 3.90 12.86
N ILE A 184 -4.25 3.12 11.88
CA ILE A 184 -5.11 2.19 11.12
C ILE A 184 -5.65 1.05 12.01
N ALA A 185 -4.83 0.54 12.94
CA ALA A 185 -5.26 -0.48 13.88
C ALA A 185 -6.37 0.03 14.81
N THR A 186 -6.27 1.28 15.27
CA THR A 186 -7.31 1.91 16.09
C THR A 186 -8.62 2.04 15.32
N GLU A 187 -8.58 2.50 14.05
CA GLU A 187 -9.76 2.57 13.18
C GLU A 187 -10.38 1.20 12.97
N SER A 188 -9.55 0.17 12.78
CA SER A 188 -10.02 -1.22 12.60
C SER A 188 -10.71 -1.75 13.86
N ILE A 189 -10.14 -1.53 15.04
CA ILE A 189 -10.74 -1.93 16.32
C ILE A 189 -12.07 -1.23 16.55
N LEU A 190 -12.16 0.08 16.26
CA LEU A 190 -13.41 0.82 16.33
C LEU A 190 -14.46 0.26 15.39
N SER A 191 -14.08 -0.03 14.13
CA SER A 191 -14.99 -0.60 13.14
C SER A 191 -15.51 -1.98 13.57
N ILE A 192 -14.66 -2.87 14.07
CA ILE A 192 -15.04 -4.19 14.57
C ILE A 192 -15.99 -4.06 15.75
N SER A 193 -15.65 -3.22 16.74
CA SER A 193 -16.47 -3.00 17.92
C SER A 193 -17.84 -2.43 17.57
N PHE A 194 -17.87 -1.50 16.64
CA PHE A 194 -19.10 -0.87 16.16
C PHE A 194 -19.98 -1.86 15.43
N ASN A 195 -19.42 -2.62 14.47
CA ASN A 195 -20.16 -3.63 13.72
C ASN A 195 -20.68 -4.77 14.63
N SER A 196 -19.87 -5.19 15.60
CA SER A 196 -20.28 -6.20 16.59
C SER A 196 -21.45 -5.71 17.46
N SER A 197 -21.41 -4.45 17.88
CA SER A 197 -22.50 -3.83 18.63
C SER A 197 -23.77 -3.68 17.79
N LEU A 198 -23.63 -3.23 16.52
CA LEU A 198 -24.76 -3.14 15.61
C LEU A 198 -25.42 -4.51 15.35
N ALA A 199 -24.60 -5.55 15.13
CA ALA A 199 -25.11 -6.91 14.94
C ALA A 199 -25.89 -7.40 16.17
N ARG A 200 -25.39 -7.09 17.37
CA ARG A 200 -25.99 -7.53 18.63
C ARG A 200 -27.30 -6.82 18.97
N TYR A 201 -27.39 -5.52 18.72
CA TYR A 201 -28.53 -4.68 19.13
C TYR A 201 -29.48 -4.32 17.98
N GLY A 202 -29.00 -4.28 16.74
CA GLY A 202 -29.77 -3.85 15.58
C GLY A 202 -29.99 -4.95 14.52
N GLY A 203 -29.37 -6.12 14.70
CA GLY A 203 -29.49 -7.25 13.77
C GLY A 203 -28.91 -6.96 12.37
N ASP A 204 -29.20 -7.86 11.43
CA ASP A 204 -28.65 -7.83 10.07
C ASP A 204 -29.04 -6.56 9.29
N ILE A 205 -30.21 -5.99 9.56
CA ILE A 205 -30.70 -4.78 8.88
C ILE A 205 -29.84 -3.57 9.25
N ALA A 206 -29.47 -3.43 10.51
CA ALA A 206 -28.63 -2.32 10.98
C ALA A 206 -27.20 -2.44 10.44
N VAL A 207 -26.64 -3.65 10.39
CA VAL A 207 -25.33 -3.91 9.78
C VAL A 207 -25.36 -3.61 8.28
N GLY A 208 -26.42 -4.04 7.57
CA GLY A 208 -26.61 -3.74 6.15
C GLY A 208 -26.71 -2.24 5.87
N ALA A 209 -27.51 -1.50 6.65
CA ALA A 209 -27.62 -0.06 6.52
C ALA A 209 -26.27 0.65 6.75
N MET A 210 -25.52 0.22 7.78
CA MET A 210 -24.20 0.79 8.06
C MET A 210 -23.20 0.49 6.94
N THR A 211 -23.25 -0.69 6.36
CA THR A 211 -22.41 -1.05 5.21
C THR A 211 -22.65 -0.13 4.02
N ILE A 212 -23.92 0.21 3.72
CA ILE A 212 -24.28 1.15 2.65
C ILE A 212 -23.72 2.55 2.97
N ILE A 213 -23.91 3.04 4.20
CA ILE A 213 -23.40 4.35 4.63
C ILE A 213 -21.88 4.40 4.50
N THR A 214 -21.18 3.37 4.98
CA THR A 214 -19.71 3.27 4.92
C THR A 214 -19.21 3.25 3.49
N SER A 215 -19.86 2.49 2.60
CA SER A 215 -19.53 2.41 1.17
C SER A 215 -19.73 3.76 0.48
N ALA A 216 -20.83 4.45 0.76
CA ALA A 216 -21.09 5.79 0.23
C ALA A 216 -20.04 6.81 0.71
N THR A 217 -19.70 6.80 2.00
CA THR A 217 -18.67 7.65 2.58
C THR A 217 -17.31 7.38 1.94
N GLN A 218 -16.97 6.12 1.74
CA GLN A 218 -15.71 5.71 1.11
C GLN A 218 -15.63 6.19 -0.35
N LEU A 219 -16.72 6.07 -1.11
CA LEU A 219 -16.81 6.58 -2.48
C LEU A 219 -16.56 8.10 -2.55
N LEU A 220 -17.13 8.86 -1.61
CA LEU A 220 -16.93 10.31 -1.51
C LEU A 220 -15.49 10.68 -1.06
N SER A 221 -14.87 9.85 -0.23
CA SER A 221 -13.53 10.09 0.30
C SER A 221 -12.42 9.78 -0.71
N MET A 222 -12.64 8.85 -1.65
CA MET A 222 -11.63 8.46 -2.65
C MET A 222 -11.09 9.63 -3.51
N PRO A 223 -11.92 10.54 -4.08
CA PRO A 223 -11.41 11.69 -4.83
C PRO A 223 -10.59 12.64 -3.96
N VAL A 224 -10.99 12.85 -2.70
CA VAL A 224 -10.26 13.71 -1.76
C VAL A 224 -8.89 13.11 -1.44
N GLN A 225 -8.83 11.81 -1.17
CA GLN A 225 -7.55 11.11 -0.96
C GLN A 225 -6.65 11.18 -2.20
N GLY A 226 -7.21 11.03 -3.39
CA GLY A 226 -6.48 11.16 -4.65
C GLY A 226 -5.88 12.56 -4.82
N LEU A 227 -6.63 13.61 -4.53
CA LEU A 227 -6.15 14.99 -4.54
C LEU A 227 -5.04 15.22 -3.50
N CYS A 228 -5.20 14.72 -2.28
CA CYS A 228 -4.18 14.82 -1.23
C CYS A 228 -2.89 14.11 -1.63
N GLN A 229 -2.97 12.90 -2.18
CA GLN A 229 -1.80 12.14 -2.64
C GLN A 229 -1.11 12.83 -3.83
N GLY A 230 -1.87 13.40 -4.75
CA GLY A 230 -1.33 14.17 -5.89
C GLY A 230 -0.66 15.48 -5.47
N ALA A 231 -1.15 16.14 -4.42
CA ALA A 231 -0.59 17.38 -3.89
C ALA A 231 0.69 17.16 -3.04
N GLN A 232 0.86 15.98 -2.43
CA GLN A 232 1.98 15.67 -1.53
C GLN A 232 3.37 15.95 -2.15
N PRO A 233 3.70 15.50 -3.39
CA PRO A 233 4.98 15.80 -4.01
C PRO A 233 5.22 17.30 -4.22
N ILE A 234 4.18 18.02 -4.60
CA ILE A 234 4.25 19.46 -4.86
C ILE A 234 4.50 20.22 -3.55
N LEU A 235 3.72 19.92 -2.51
CA LEU A 235 3.87 20.55 -1.20
C LEU A 235 5.25 20.28 -0.58
N SER A 236 5.78 19.06 -0.73
CA SER A 236 7.10 18.72 -0.20
C SER A 236 8.22 19.45 -0.95
N SER A 237 8.11 19.62 -2.27
CA SER A 237 9.10 20.35 -3.07
C SER A 237 9.09 21.86 -2.78
N VAL A 238 7.91 22.47 -2.64
CA VAL A 238 7.74 23.90 -2.34
C VAL A 238 8.23 24.20 -0.92
N SER A 239 7.87 23.40 0.06
CA SER A 239 8.34 23.57 1.46
C SER A 239 9.87 23.51 1.55
N TYR A 240 10.52 22.65 0.76
CA TYR A 240 11.96 22.55 0.71
C TYR A 240 12.62 23.81 0.09
N THR A 241 12.03 24.34 -0.97
CA THR A 241 12.53 25.55 -1.66
C THR A 241 12.46 26.77 -0.73
N HIS A 242 11.38 26.91 0.04
CA HIS A 242 11.22 28.00 1.01
C HIS A 242 12.20 27.88 2.20
N LEU A 243 12.42 26.68 2.72
CA LEU A 243 13.39 26.45 3.82
C LEU A 243 14.82 26.79 3.36
N ARG A 244 15.21 26.44 2.13
CA ARG A 244 16.53 26.77 1.57
C ARG A 244 16.70 28.28 1.36
N ALA A 245 15.66 29.00 0.93
CA ALA A 245 15.69 30.45 0.79
C ALA A 245 15.87 31.18 2.14
N HIS A 246 15.33 30.62 3.23
CA HIS A 246 15.54 31.15 4.57
C HIS A 246 16.93 30.84 5.14
N GLU A 247 17.49 29.64 4.90
CA GLU A 247 18.85 29.29 5.32
C GLU A 247 19.91 30.16 4.61
N THR A 248 19.78 30.43 3.30
CA THR A 248 20.70 31.30 2.56
C THR A 248 20.60 32.77 3.01
N ARG A 249 19.46 33.22 3.50
CA ARG A 249 19.26 34.59 3.98
C ARG A 249 19.82 34.82 5.40
N SER A 250 20.04 33.75 6.18
CA SER A 250 20.61 33.83 7.52
C SER A 250 22.15 33.73 7.55
N ILE A 251 22.79 33.49 6.39
CA ILE A 251 24.24 33.34 6.24
C ILE A 251 24.86 34.55 5.49
N SER A 252 24.04 35.44 4.95
CA SER A 252 24.42 36.75 4.37
C SER A 252 24.18 37.87 5.39
#